data_d8ce6bf851b5403259ab0b175e780b8e
#
_entry.id   d8ce6bf851b5403259ab0b175e780b8e
#
_cell.length_a   1.000
_cell.length_b   1.000
_cell.length_c   1.000
_cell.angle_alpha   90.00
_cell.angle_beta   90.00
_cell.angle_gamma   90.00
#
_symmetry.space_group_name_H-M   'P 1'
#
loop_
_entity.id
_entity.type
_entity.pdbx_description
1 polymer ?
#
loop_
_entity_poly.entity_id
_entity_poly.type
_entity_poly.pdbx_seq_one_letter_code
_entity_poly.pdbx_strand_id
1 'polypeptide(L)'
;PRNQEGAVATEPFPTAPETTVASGPQPSVEEGLPAAPPSGVGGQGLPPVVRSIVTDDPVVFVTIDDGWDKDPTVLPFLADHHIAVTAFLIGRVAVRTAPYWDTLLAQGGVVEDHTETHPTLAGHPLAFQRTEICSPLDDYQRLFGRRPTLFRPPYGSLDHTTVVAARDCGLSDVVLWDATVSRGKLRRATPGPLRRGDVILLHWGPGLAGDLKALVAVLDSSGFQTALLEDYLRPGAAPAAPPVSSEATTAPPRSA
;
A
#
# COMPACT_ATOMS: atom_id res chain seq x y z
N PRO A 1 -28.46 38.52 -49.76
CA PRO A 1 -27.44 37.56 -49.43
C PRO A 1 -27.63 37.06 -48.01
N ARG A 2 -28.00 35.79 -47.88
CA ARG A 2 -28.21 35.12 -46.61
C ARG A 2 -26.96 34.33 -46.33
N ASN A 3 -26.31 34.59 -45.20
CA ASN A 3 -25.25 33.78 -44.66
C ASN A 3 -25.86 32.46 -44.17
N GLN A 4 -25.34 31.36 -44.69
CA GLN A 4 -25.57 30.00 -44.12
C GLN A 4 -24.45 29.73 -43.13
N GLU A 5 -24.79 29.67 -41.85
CA GLU A 5 -23.94 29.14 -40.82
C GLU A 5 -23.95 27.62 -40.94
N GLY A 6 -22.79 27.02 -41.26
CA GLY A 6 -22.60 25.58 -41.30
C GLY A 6 -22.51 25.01 -39.88
N ALA A 7 -23.47 24.20 -39.53
CA ALA A 7 -23.40 23.39 -38.31
C ALA A 7 -22.35 22.30 -38.46
N VAL A 8 -21.31 22.35 -37.64
CA VAL A 8 -20.32 21.25 -37.49
C VAL A 8 -20.98 20.12 -36.70
N ALA A 9 -21.25 19.02 -37.38
CA ALA A 9 -21.70 17.80 -36.75
C ALA A 9 -20.54 17.21 -35.93
N THR A 10 -20.67 17.18 -34.61
CA THR A 10 -19.81 16.40 -33.73
C THR A 10 -20.21 14.94 -33.80
N GLU A 11 -19.40 14.13 -34.49
CA GLU A 11 -19.54 12.69 -34.43
C GLU A 11 -19.30 12.17 -32.99
N PRO A 12 -20.13 11.26 -32.49
CA PRO A 12 -19.87 10.65 -31.17
C PRO A 12 -18.66 9.71 -31.27
N PHE A 13 -17.75 9.85 -30.32
CA PHE A 13 -16.61 8.94 -30.17
C PHE A 13 -17.11 7.48 -30.09
N PRO A 14 -16.45 6.53 -30.76
CA PRO A 14 -16.82 5.12 -30.67
C PRO A 14 -16.63 4.65 -29.23
N THR A 15 -17.70 4.22 -28.61
CA THR A 15 -17.68 3.48 -27.34
C THR A 15 -16.88 2.20 -27.57
N ALA A 16 -15.74 2.10 -26.85
CA ALA A 16 -14.99 0.86 -26.81
C ALA A 16 -15.89 -0.28 -26.29
N PRO A 17 -15.76 -1.50 -26.82
CA PRO A 17 -16.56 -2.61 -26.35
C PRO A 17 -16.28 -2.86 -24.86
N GLU A 18 -17.33 -2.93 -24.05
CA GLU A 18 -17.25 -3.40 -22.67
C GLU A 18 -16.80 -4.87 -22.70
N THR A 19 -15.48 -5.06 -22.65
CA THR A 19 -14.93 -6.38 -22.40
C THR A 19 -15.25 -6.69 -20.94
N THR A 20 -16.26 -7.50 -20.70
CA THR A 20 -16.53 -8.14 -19.42
C THR A 20 -15.28 -8.96 -19.08
N VAL A 21 -14.35 -8.37 -18.34
CA VAL A 21 -13.23 -9.13 -17.77
C VAL A 21 -13.86 -10.03 -16.73
N ALA A 22 -14.02 -11.30 -17.09
CA ALA A 22 -14.36 -12.35 -16.16
C ALA A 22 -13.39 -12.22 -14.98
N SER A 23 -13.95 -12.07 -13.78
CA SER A 23 -13.21 -12.19 -12.54
C SER A 23 -12.63 -13.60 -12.54
N GLY A 24 -11.38 -13.75 -12.95
CA GLY A 24 -10.66 -14.99 -12.77
C GLY A 24 -10.69 -15.34 -11.29
N PRO A 25 -10.65 -16.63 -10.93
CA PRO A 25 -10.60 -17.01 -9.53
C PRO A 25 -9.42 -16.30 -8.90
N GLN A 26 -9.71 -15.44 -7.92
CA GLN A 26 -8.66 -14.90 -7.05
C GLN A 26 -7.95 -16.11 -6.46
N PRO A 27 -6.63 -16.25 -6.60
CA PRO A 27 -5.92 -17.25 -5.84
C PRO A 27 -6.26 -17.00 -4.37
N SER A 28 -6.71 -18.04 -3.68
CA SER A 28 -6.96 -18.00 -2.24
C SER A 28 -5.64 -17.68 -1.58
N VAL A 29 -5.44 -16.41 -1.25
CA VAL A 29 -4.19 -15.92 -0.69
C VAL A 29 -4.10 -16.37 0.76
N GLU A 30 -3.62 -17.58 0.98
CA GLU A 30 -2.85 -17.86 2.18
C GLU A 30 -1.45 -17.31 1.92
N GLU A 31 -1.30 -16.00 1.87
CA GLU A 31 0.05 -15.43 1.94
C GLU A 31 0.56 -15.71 3.34
N GLY A 32 1.30 -16.81 3.42
CA GLY A 32 2.13 -17.12 4.55
C GLY A 32 3.12 -15.97 4.78
N LEU A 33 3.72 -15.92 5.94
CA LEU A 33 4.83 -14.99 6.19
C LEU A 33 5.92 -15.27 5.15
N PRO A 34 6.47 -14.25 4.47
CA PRO A 34 7.42 -14.46 3.39
C PRO A 34 8.66 -15.17 3.93
N ALA A 35 9.23 -16.04 3.13
CA ALA A 35 10.54 -16.61 3.41
C ALA A 35 11.56 -15.48 3.62
N ALA A 36 12.61 -15.74 4.39
CA ALA A 36 13.73 -14.81 4.46
C ALA A 36 14.23 -14.50 3.03
N PRO A 37 14.56 -13.24 2.70
CA PRO A 37 15.10 -12.94 1.38
C PRO A 37 16.33 -13.80 1.12
N PRO A 38 16.53 -14.26 -0.12
CA PRO A 38 17.71 -15.06 -0.48
C PRO A 38 18.99 -14.34 -0.08
N SER A 39 19.99 -15.08 0.37
CA SER A 39 21.32 -14.54 0.67
C SER A 39 21.89 -13.82 -0.56
N GLY A 40 22.39 -12.59 -0.40
CA GLY A 40 23.01 -11.84 -1.49
C GLY A 40 22.07 -11.01 -2.36
N VAL A 41 20.79 -10.83 -1.97
CA VAL A 41 19.84 -10.00 -2.71
C VAL A 41 20.17 -8.51 -2.65
N GLY A 42 20.89 -8.03 -1.63
CA GLY A 42 21.35 -6.65 -1.49
C GLY A 42 22.78 -6.44 -2.01
N GLY A 43 23.14 -5.19 -2.35
CA GLY A 43 24.49 -4.79 -2.77
C GLY A 43 24.64 -3.28 -2.74
N GLN A 44 25.89 -2.77 -2.90
CA GLN A 44 26.11 -1.32 -2.97
C GLN A 44 25.30 -0.71 -4.12
N GLY A 45 24.51 0.34 -3.82
CA GLY A 45 23.70 1.04 -4.81
C GLY A 45 22.41 0.31 -5.21
N LEU A 46 22.01 -0.74 -4.49
CA LEU A 46 20.72 -1.41 -4.66
C LEU A 46 19.77 -1.00 -3.52
N PRO A 47 18.44 -0.91 -3.80
CA PRO A 47 17.43 -0.74 -2.76
C PRO A 47 17.57 -1.79 -1.66
N PRO A 48 17.53 -1.41 -0.37
CA PRO A 48 17.45 -2.36 0.71
C PRO A 48 16.14 -3.15 0.66
N VAL A 49 16.18 -4.40 1.14
CA VAL A 49 14.97 -5.22 1.36
C VAL A 49 14.59 -5.13 2.83
N VAL A 50 13.47 -4.51 3.12
CA VAL A 50 13.01 -4.16 4.49
C VAL A 50 11.84 -5.04 4.88
N ARG A 51 11.81 -5.56 6.11
CA ARG A 51 10.70 -6.36 6.68
C ARG A 51 10.11 -5.72 7.93
N SER A 52 10.92 -4.95 8.62
CA SER A 52 10.57 -4.19 9.80
C SER A 52 11.44 -2.95 9.85
N ILE A 53 11.00 -1.95 10.56
CA ILE A 53 11.72 -0.68 10.73
C ILE A 53 12.42 -0.67 12.09
N VAL A 54 13.70 -0.34 12.10
CA VAL A 54 14.42 -0.11 13.37
C VAL A 54 14.07 1.27 13.87
N THR A 55 13.31 1.34 14.98
CA THR A 55 12.88 2.60 15.59
C THR A 55 12.70 2.46 17.09
N ASP A 56 12.86 3.54 17.84
CA ASP A 56 12.52 3.63 19.26
C ASP A 56 11.09 4.13 19.49
N ASP A 57 10.42 4.62 18.44
CA ASP A 57 9.04 5.06 18.51
C ASP A 57 8.08 3.89 18.74
N PRO A 58 7.02 4.06 19.54
CA PRO A 58 6.05 3.00 19.81
C PRO A 58 5.06 2.85 18.64
N VAL A 59 5.56 2.63 17.44
CA VAL A 59 4.76 2.54 16.20
C VAL A 59 4.91 1.20 15.50
N VAL A 60 3.90 0.87 14.71
CA VAL A 60 3.86 -0.20 13.70
C VAL A 60 3.36 0.37 12.38
N PHE A 61 3.58 -0.35 11.29
CA PHE A 61 3.28 0.11 9.94
C PHE A 61 2.21 -0.76 9.32
N VAL A 62 1.02 -0.18 9.10
CA VAL A 62 -0.09 -0.89 8.46
C VAL A 62 0.02 -0.73 6.96
N THR A 63 0.12 -1.86 6.27
CA THR A 63 0.20 -1.92 4.82
C THR A 63 -0.91 -2.79 4.26
N ILE A 64 -1.54 -2.35 3.16
CA ILE A 64 -2.66 -3.06 2.57
C ILE A 64 -2.40 -3.21 1.07
N ASP A 65 -2.33 -4.44 0.58
CA ASP A 65 -1.94 -4.77 -0.78
C ASP A 65 -3.11 -4.98 -1.74
N ASP A 66 -2.83 -5.01 -3.04
CA ASP A 66 -3.66 -5.34 -4.19
C ASP A 66 -4.64 -4.25 -4.67
N GLY A 67 -5.67 -3.95 -3.92
CA GLY A 67 -6.71 -3.01 -4.33
C GLY A 67 -7.91 -3.66 -5.04
N TRP A 68 -8.13 -4.98 -4.97
CA TRP A 68 -9.22 -5.65 -5.67
C TRP A 68 -10.61 -5.28 -5.16
N ASP A 69 -10.80 -5.25 -3.86
CA ASP A 69 -12.08 -4.93 -3.23
C ASP A 69 -12.09 -3.50 -2.70
N LYS A 70 -13.22 -2.82 -2.83
CA LYS A 70 -13.47 -1.46 -2.38
C LYS A 70 -14.67 -1.43 -1.44
N ASP A 71 -14.59 -2.18 -0.36
CA ASP A 71 -15.62 -2.12 0.69
C ASP A 71 -15.75 -0.66 1.16
N PRO A 72 -16.94 -0.04 1.00
CA PRO A 72 -17.15 1.36 1.33
C PRO A 72 -17.01 1.66 2.83
N THR A 73 -16.99 0.64 3.67
CA THR A 73 -16.84 0.79 5.13
C THR A 73 -15.38 0.90 5.57
N VAL A 74 -14.44 0.51 4.72
CA VAL A 74 -13.01 0.44 5.08
C VAL A 74 -12.41 1.82 5.26
N LEU A 75 -12.55 2.72 4.30
CA LEU A 75 -11.93 4.05 4.39
C LEU A 75 -12.48 4.88 5.57
N PRO A 76 -13.80 4.93 5.83
CA PRO A 76 -14.30 5.54 7.05
C PRO A 76 -13.74 4.90 8.32
N PHE A 77 -13.65 3.57 8.37
CA PHE A 77 -13.10 2.86 9.52
C PHE A 77 -11.63 3.25 9.79
N LEU A 78 -10.80 3.34 8.74
CA LEU A 78 -9.40 3.77 8.88
C LEU A 78 -9.30 5.19 9.44
N ALA A 79 -10.15 6.11 8.97
CA ALA A 79 -10.20 7.48 9.45
C ALA A 79 -10.66 7.57 10.91
N ASP A 80 -11.74 6.88 11.28
CA ASP A 80 -12.32 6.89 12.63
C ASP A 80 -11.34 6.35 13.68
N HIS A 81 -10.49 5.39 13.30
CA HIS A 81 -9.48 4.80 14.16
C HIS A 81 -8.08 5.40 13.98
N HIS A 82 -7.94 6.47 13.19
CA HIS A 82 -6.65 7.14 12.92
C HIS A 82 -5.54 6.20 12.46
N ILE A 83 -5.89 5.22 11.61
CA ILE A 83 -4.93 4.24 11.10
C ILE A 83 -4.21 4.83 9.88
N ALA A 84 -2.92 5.10 10.02
CA ALA A 84 -2.05 5.45 8.90
C ALA A 84 -1.82 4.22 8.02
N VAL A 85 -1.98 4.35 6.70
CA VAL A 85 -1.89 3.24 5.74
C VAL A 85 -0.99 3.59 4.57
N THR A 86 -0.04 2.69 4.29
CA THR A 86 0.64 2.60 3.00
C THR A 86 -0.05 1.51 2.16
N ALA A 87 -0.64 1.89 1.03
CA ALA A 87 -1.34 0.97 0.12
C ALA A 87 -0.43 0.58 -1.04
N PHE A 88 -0.03 -0.69 -1.13
CA PHE A 88 0.71 -1.22 -2.28
C PHE A 88 -0.29 -1.71 -3.33
N LEU A 89 -0.55 -0.91 -4.34
CA LEU A 89 -1.60 -1.18 -5.31
C LEU A 89 -1.06 -1.81 -6.59
N ILE A 90 -1.86 -2.70 -7.18
CA ILE A 90 -1.62 -3.24 -8.52
C ILE A 90 -1.97 -2.16 -9.55
N GLY A 91 -1.04 -1.82 -10.47
CA GLY A 91 -1.17 -0.72 -11.39
C GLY A 91 -2.48 -0.70 -12.17
N ARG A 92 -2.79 -1.79 -12.88
CA ARG A 92 -4.05 -1.91 -13.64
C ARG A 92 -5.32 -1.81 -12.78
N VAL A 93 -5.23 -2.13 -11.50
CA VAL A 93 -6.37 -2.00 -10.56
C VAL A 93 -6.50 -0.57 -10.10
N ALA A 94 -5.41 0.06 -9.69
CA ALA A 94 -5.37 1.44 -9.23
C ALA A 94 -5.90 2.42 -10.27
N VAL A 95 -5.46 2.28 -11.54
CA VAL A 95 -5.91 3.13 -12.66
C VAL A 95 -7.43 3.08 -12.85
N ARG A 96 -8.03 1.88 -12.76
CA ARG A 96 -9.48 1.70 -12.96
C ARG A 96 -10.33 2.18 -11.81
N THR A 97 -9.75 2.39 -10.65
CA THR A 97 -10.46 2.66 -9.40
C THR A 97 -9.93 3.91 -8.68
N ALA A 98 -9.27 4.79 -9.42
CA ALA A 98 -8.63 6.00 -8.89
C ALA A 98 -9.51 6.82 -7.92
N PRO A 99 -10.81 7.07 -8.17
CA PRO A 99 -11.63 7.85 -7.25
C PRO A 99 -11.77 7.28 -5.82
N TYR A 100 -11.63 5.97 -5.67
CA TYR A 100 -11.61 5.36 -4.34
C TYR A 100 -10.31 5.72 -3.60
N TRP A 101 -9.20 5.71 -4.29
CA TRP A 101 -7.88 6.00 -3.71
C TRP A 101 -7.69 7.48 -3.39
N ASP A 102 -8.38 8.39 -4.11
CA ASP A 102 -8.39 9.83 -3.78
C ASP A 102 -8.89 10.06 -2.35
N THR A 103 -9.86 9.26 -1.88
CA THR A 103 -10.35 9.33 -0.49
C THR A 103 -9.27 8.86 0.50
N LEU A 104 -8.56 7.78 0.21
CA LEU A 104 -7.44 7.31 1.03
C LEU A 104 -6.35 8.37 1.15
N LEU A 105 -5.97 8.99 0.02
CA LEU A 105 -4.97 10.05 -0.02
C LEU A 105 -5.41 11.29 0.75
N ALA A 106 -6.67 11.69 0.63
CA ALA A 106 -7.25 12.82 1.39
C ALA A 106 -7.25 12.57 2.91
N GLN A 107 -7.25 11.31 3.33
CA GLN A 107 -7.13 10.91 4.73
C GLN A 107 -5.67 10.78 5.20
N GLY A 108 -4.70 11.11 4.36
CA GLY A 108 -3.27 11.03 4.67
C GLY A 108 -2.63 9.67 4.40
N GLY A 109 -3.34 8.71 3.79
CA GLY A 109 -2.74 7.47 3.31
C GLY A 109 -1.83 7.70 2.10
N VAL A 110 -1.00 6.73 1.78
CA VAL A 110 -0.05 6.81 0.66
C VAL A 110 -0.21 5.59 -0.24
N VAL A 111 -0.04 5.81 -1.56
CA VAL A 111 -0.05 4.74 -2.57
C VAL A 111 1.38 4.45 -3.02
N GLU A 112 1.75 3.18 -3.00
CA GLU A 112 3.04 2.65 -3.41
C GLU A 112 2.86 1.50 -4.42
N ASP A 113 3.97 1.00 -4.99
CA ASP A 113 3.95 0.09 -6.13
C ASP A 113 3.84 -1.39 -5.74
N HIS A 114 2.96 -2.14 -6.45
CA HIS A 114 2.78 -3.59 -6.35
C HIS A 114 2.74 -4.28 -7.71
N THR A 115 3.56 -3.85 -8.66
CA THR A 115 3.59 -4.29 -10.06
C THR A 115 2.35 -3.89 -10.88
N GLU A 116 2.46 -4.04 -12.19
CA GLU A 116 1.36 -3.75 -13.12
C GLU A 116 0.26 -4.82 -13.06
N THR A 117 0.64 -6.12 -13.04
CA THR A 117 -0.32 -7.22 -13.22
C THR A 117 -0.31 -8.30 -12.13
N HIS A 118 0.55 -8.15 -11.10
CA HIS A 118 0.67 -9.04 -9.94
C HIS A 118 1.23 -10.45 -10.25
N PRO A 119 2.30 -10.60 -11.05
CA PRO A 119 2.95 -11.90 -11.25
C PRO A 119 3.96 -12.20 -10.13
N THR A 120 4.33 -13.46 -9.98
CA THR A 120 5.60 -13.79 -9.30
C THR A 120 6.76 -13.23 -10.11
N LEU A 121 7.77 -12.66 -9.44
CA LEU A 121 8.90 -12.00 -10.14
C LEU A 121 10.17 -12.84 -10.17
N ALA A 122 10.50 -13.51 -9.07
CA ALA A 122 11.74 -14.30 -8.96
C ALA A 122 11.85 -15.32 -10.09
N GLY A 123 13.05 -15.38 -10.72
CA GLY A 123 13.35 -16.27 -11.83
C GLY A 123 12.95 -15.76 -13.21
N HIS A 124 12.22 -14.64 -13.30
CA HIS A 124 11.93 -14.00 -14.59
C HIS A 124 13.08 -13.11 -15.09
N PRO A 125 13.23 -12.94 -16.42
CA PRO A 125 14.23 -12.04 -16.99
C PRO A 125 14.08 -10.59 -16.50
N LEU A 126 15.19 -9.85 -16.41
CA LEU A 126 15.21 -8.45 -15.97
C LEU A 126 14.23 -7.56 -16.76
N ALA A 127 14.13 -7.74 -18.07
CA ALA A 127 13.23 -6.96 -18.92
C ALA A 127 11.77 -7.14 -18.51
N PHE A 128 11.35 -8.36 -18.20
CA PHE A 128 10.00 -8.65 -17.70
C PHE A 128 9.75 -7.97 -16.35
N GLN A 129 10.65 -8.18 -15.38
CA GLN A 129 10.52 -7.61 -14.05
C GLN A 129 10.50 -6.08 -14.08
N ARG A 130 11.35 -5.45 -14.92
CA ARG A 130 11.31 -3.99 -15.14
C ARG A 130 9.99 -3.53 -15.73
N THR A 131 9.43 -4.24 -16.68
CA THR A 131 8.12 -3.88 -17.24
C THR A 131 7.06 -3.90 -16.15
N GLU A 132 6.99 -4.96 -15.36
CA GLU A 132 6.01 -5.08 -14.28
C GLU A 132 6.16 -4.01 -13.19
N ILE A 133 7.39 -3.65 -12.82
CA ILE A 133 7.66 -2.71 -11.74
C ILE A 133 7.62 -1.25 -12.23
N CYS A 134 8.14 -0.94 -13.44
CA CYS A 134 8.22 0.45 -13.87
C CYS A 134 6.91 0.98 -14.50
N SER A 135 6.10 0.09 -15.14
CA SER A 135 4.93 0.53 -15.91
C SER A 135 3.92 1.35 -15.13
N PRO A 136 3.55 1.01 -13.88
CA PRO A 136 2.49 1.74 -13.18
C PRO A 136 2.95 3.09 -12.61
N LEU A 137 4.26 3.34 -12.50
CA LEU A 137 4.79 4.48 -11.74
C LEU A 137 4.39 5.85 -12.30
N ASP A 138 4.37 5.99 -13.63
CA ASP A 138 3.98 7.26 -14.28
C ASP A 138 2.47 7.47 -14.20
N ASP A 139 1.69 6.39 -14.23
CA ASP A 139 0.25 6.45 -13.99
C ASP A 139 -0.07 6.90 -12.57
N TYR A 140 0.65 6.41 -11.58
CA TYR A 140 0.50 6.85 -10.19
C TYR A 140 0.85 8.33 -10.02
N GLN A 141 1.95 8.79 -10.63
CA GLN A 141 2.30 10.21 -10.62
C GLN A 141 1.19 11.07 -11.23
N ARG A 142 0.59 10.63 -12.34
CA ARG A 142 -0.47 11.36 -13.03
C ARG A 142 -1.80 11.33 -12.28
N LEU A 143 -2.16 10.20 -11.68
CA LEU A 143 -3.45 10.00 -11.01
C LEU A 143 -3.43 10.52 -9.57
N PHE A 144 -2.35 10.28 -8.85
CA PHE A 144 -2.26 10.52 -7.41
C PHE A 144 -1.30 11.66 -7.02
N GLY A 145 -0.72 12.34 -8.03
CA GLY A 145 0.18 13.48 -7.80
C GLY A 145 1.55 13.12 -7.24
N ARG A 146 1.81 11.84 -6.99
CA ARG A 146 3.06 11.35 -6.41
C ARG A 146 3.52 10.07 -7.13
N ARG A 147 4.81 10.02 -7.48
CA ARG A 147 5.45 8.80 -7.97
C ARG A 147 5.80 7.91 -6.77
N PRO A 148 5.50 6.61 -6.80
CA PRO A 148 5.95 5.66 -5.79
C PRO A 148 7.45 5.68 -5.56
N THR A 149 7.85 5.48 -4.33
CA THR A 149 9.25 5.33 -3.93
C THR A 149 9.54 3.99 -3.30
N LEU A 150 8.49 3.30 -2.84
CA LEU A 150 8.55 1.97 -2.26
C LEU A 150 7.94 0.96 -3.23
N PHE A 151 8.44 -0.26 -3.16
CA PHE A 151 7.93 -1.37 -3.95
C PHE A 151 7.74 -2.61 -3.09
N ARG A 152 6.62 -3.30 -3.29
CA ARG A 152 6.40 -4.63 -2.71
C ARG A 152 6.24 -5.65 -3.81
N PRO A 153 7.09 -6.70 -3.87
CA PRO A 153 6.94 -7.78 -4.83
C PRO A 153 5.74 -8.65 -4.45
N PRO A 154 4.86 -9.00 -5.42
CA PRO A 154 3.78 -9.94 -5.20
C PRO A 154 4.27 -11.24 -4.54
N TYR A 155 3.51 -11.74 -3.56
CA TYR A 155 3.82 -12.96 -2.79
C TYR A 155 5.16 -12.91 -2.02
N GLY A 156 5.77 -11.75 -1.87
CA GLY A 156 7.14 -11.63 -1.37
C GLY A 156 8.18 -12.31 -2.27
N SER A 157 7.82 -12.60 -3.53
CA SER A 157 8.66 -13.30 -4.50
C SER A 157 9.69 -12.34 -5.13
N LEU A 158 10.94 -12.46 -4.70
CA LEU A 158 12.04 -11.62 -5.20
C LEU A 158 13.34 -12.41 -5.32
N ASP A 159 14.19 -11.93 -6.21
CA ASP A 159 15.58 -12.36 -6.36
C ASP A 159 16.48 -11.13 -6.57
N HIS A 160 17.76 -11.34 -6.84
CA HIS A 160 18.70 -10.24 -7.14
C HIS A 160 18.22 -9.39 -8.32
N THR A 161 17.67 -10.04 -9.36
CA THR A 161 17.15 -9.36 -10.56
C THR A 161 16.00 -8.44 -10.20
N THR A 162 15.14 -8.82 -9.25
CA THR A 162 14.02 -7.99 -8.76
C THR A 162 14.52 -6.69 -8.14
N VAL A 163 15.55 -6.75 -7.31
CA VAL A 163 16.12 -5.57 -6.65
C VAL A 163 16.83 -4.67 -7.67
N VAL A 164 17.51 -5.25 -8.66
CA VAL A 164 18.07 -4.50 -9.79
C VAL A 164 16.98 -3.79 -10.59
N ALA A 165 15.88 -4.47 -10.88
CA ALA A 165 14.74 -3.89 -11.58
C ALA A 165 14.12 -2.72 -10.78
N ALA A 166 13.92 -2.87 -9.48
CA ALA A 166 13.43 -1.81 -8.59
C ALA A 166 14.34 -0.57 -8.61
N ARG A 167 15.67 -0.76 -8.52
CA ARG A 167 16.65 0.33 -8.69
C ARG A 167 16.49 1.02 -10.04
N ASP A 168 16.39 0.27 -11.11
CA ASP A 168 16.29 0.80 -12.48
C ASP A 168 15.00 1.60 -12.69
N CYS A 169 13.95 1.31 -11.91
CA CYS A 169 12.69 2.06 -11.86
C CYS A 169 12.76 3.30 -10.93
N GLY A 170 13.87 3.49 -10.20
CA GLY A 170 14.06 4.62 -9.28
C GLY A 170 13.41 4.44 -7.92
N LEU A 171 13.09 3.19 -7.53
CA LEU A 171 12.51 2.88 -6.22
C LEU A 171 13.62 2.81 -5.16
N SER A 172 13.33 3.31 -3.96
CA SER A 172 14.31 3.43 -2.87
C SER A 172 14.42 2.17 -2.01
N ASP A 173 13.30 1.48 -1.82
CA ASP A 173 13.22 0.32 -0.92
C ASP A 173 12.31 -0.76 -1.48
N VAL A 174 12.66 -2.04 -1.22
CA VAL A 174 11.80 -3.19 -1.45
C VAL A 174 11.22 -3.63 -0.11
N VAL A 175 9.90 -3.54 0.05
CA VAL A 175 9.22 -3.74 1.33
C VAL A 175 8.55 -5.10 1.38
N LEU A 176 8.96 -5.92 2.34
CA LEU A 176 8.27 -7.14 2.76
C LEU A 176 7.48 -6.86 4.06
N TRP A 177 7.16 -7.88 4.82
CA TRP A 177 6.42 -7.78 6.09
C TRP A 177 6.92 -8.78 7.12
N ASP A 178 6.71 -8.50 8.39
CA ASP A 178 7.02 -9.40 9.51
C ASP A 178 5.76 -9.90 10.22
N ALA A 179 4.64 -9.25 10.00
CA ALA A 179 3.34 -9.63 10.53
C ALA A 179 2.26 -9.60 9.44
N THR A 180 1.21 -10.37 9.62
CA THR A 180 0.02 -10.33 8.76
C THR A 180 -1.24 -10.44 9.62
N VAL A 181 -2.32 -9.76 9.19
CA VAL A 181 -3.66 -9.97 9.76
C VAL A 181 -4.55 -10.54 8.66
N SER A 182 -5.07 -11.71 8.90
CA SER A 182 -5.96 -12.41 7.98
C SER A 182 -6.95 -13.27 8.75
N ARG A 183 -8.21 -13.27 8.31
CA ARG A 183 -9.31 -13.99 8.97
C ARG A 183 -9.43 -13.66 10.47
N GLY A 184 -9.27 -12.40 10.81
CA GLY A 184 -9.33 -11.90 12.18
C GLY A 184 -8.17 -12.32 13.09
N LYS A 185 -7.04 -12.77 12.53
CA LYS A 185 -5.90 -13.26 13.31
C LYS A 185 -4.61 -12.58 12.89
N LEU A 186 -3.91 -12.02 13.89
CA LEU A 186 -2.52 -11.58 13.74
C LEU A 186 -1.58 -12.79 13.78
N ARG A 187 -0.66 -12.86 12.84
CA ARG A 187 0.47 -13.81 12.83
C ARG A 187 1.76 -13.05 12.57
N ARG A 188 2.86 -13.51 13.15
CA ARG A 188 4.19 -12.93 12.92
C ARG A 188 5.18 -14.00 12.45
N ALA A 189 6.17 -13.60 11.66
CA ALA A 189 7.28 -14.46 11.22
C ALA A 189 8.00 -15.11 12.41
N THR A 190 8.25 -14.32 13.45
CA THR A 190 8.66 -14.83 14.76
C THR A 190 7.46 -14.81 15.67
N PRO A 191 6.95 -15.97 16.16
CA PRO A 191 5.81 -16.00 17.06
C PRO A 191 5.97 -15.08 18.26
N GLY A 192 4.88 -14.41 18.65
CA GLY A 192 4.86 -13.49 19.79
C GLY A 192 3.95 -12.28 19.56
N PRO A 193 3.89 -11.35 20.53
CA PRO A 193 3.13 -10.11 20.40
C PRO A 193 3.73 -9.20 19.32
N LEU A 194 2.96 -8.19 18.89
CA LEU A 194 3.48 -7.11 18.05
C LEU A 194 4.70 -6.47 18.69
N ARG A 195 5.59 -5.98 17.85
CA ARG A 195 6.79 -5.23 18.24
C ARG A 195 6.80 -3.90 17.52
N ARG A 196 7.46 -2.92 18.14
CA ARG A 196 7.73 -1.65 17.46
C ARG A 196 8.47 -1.90 16.13
N GLY A 197 8.09 -1.17 15.11
CA GLY A 197 8.69 -1.31 13.80
C GLY A 197 8.15 -2.45 12.95
N ASP A 198 7.22 -3.30 13.45
CA ASP A 198 6.62 -4.37 12.64
C ASP A 198 5.90 -3.77 11.43
N VAL A 199 6.18 -4.30 10.24
CA VAL A 199 5.39 -4.04 9.03
C VAL A 199 4.30 -5.10 8.93
N ILE A 200 3.05 -4.66 8.94
CA ILE A 200 1.86 -5.51 9.01
C ILE A 200 1.20 -5.54 7.65
N LEU A 201 1.04 -6.72 7.07
CA LEU A 201 0.37 -6.95 5.80
C LEU A 201 -1.11 -7.26 6.00
N LEU A 202 -1.96 -6.56 5.25
CA LEU A 202 -3.37 -6.88 4.98
C LEU A 202 -3.59 -6.81 3.46
N HIS A 203 -4.81 -7.17 2.99
CA HIS A 203 -5.17 -7.11 1.57
C HIS A 203 -6.53 -6.43 1.37
N TRP A 204 -6.62 -5.61 0.31
CA TRP A 204 -7.89 -5.06 -0.19
C TRP A 204 -8.72 -6.20 -0.81
N GLY A 205 -9.36 -6.99 0.04
CA GLY A 205 -10.14 -8.15 -0.34
C GLY A 205 -11.31 -8.42 0.62
N PRO A 206 -12.13 -9.44 0.33
CA PRO A 206 -13.23 -9.83 1.20
C PRO A 206 -12.73 -10.12 2.63
N GLY A 207 -13.33 -9.47 3.62
CA GLY A 207 -12.97 -9.65 5.03
C GLY A 207 -12.02 -8.60 5.61
N LEU A 208 -11.50 -7.66 4.81
CA LEU A 208 -10.60 -6.61 5.30
C LEU A 208 -11.19 -5.83 6.48
N ALA A 209 -12.48 -5.48 6.43
CA ALA A 209 -13.13 -4.78 7.54
C ALA A 209 -13.09 -5.60 8.86
N GLY A 210 -13.19 -6.92 8.77
CA GLY A 210 -13.03 -7.83 9.93
C GLY A 210 -11.58 -7.90 10.43
N ASP A 211 -10.63 -7.93 9.51
CA ASP A 211 -9.21 -7.96 9.82
C ASP A 211 -8.75 -6.64 10.45
N LEU A 212 -9.24 -5.50 9.99
CA LEU A 212 -8.99 -4.19 10.59
C LEU A 212 -9.54 -4.09 12.02
N LYS A 213 -10.73 -4.63 12.30
CA LYS A 213 -11.27 -4.70 13.67
C LYS A 213 -10.39 -5.53 14.59
N ALA A 214 -9.89 -6.65 14.10
CA ALA A 214 -8.96 -7.49 14.86
C ALA A 214 -7.62 -6.77 15.10
N LEU A 215 -7.13 -6.04 14.10
CA LEU A 215 -5.92 -5.23 14.23
C LEU A 215 -6.09 -4.14 15.30
N VAL A 216 -7.19 -3.37 15.26
CA VAL A 216 -7.47 -2.31 16.26
C VAL A 216 -7.46 -2.88 17.68
N ALA A 217 -8.11 -4.01 17.92
CA ALA A 217 -8.09 -4.66 19.23
C ALA A 217 -6.67 -5.02 19.70
N VAL A 218 -5.78 -5.41 18.79
CA VAL A 218 -4.38 -5.67 19.11
C VAL A 218 -3.62 -4.37 19.38
N LEU A 219 -3.83 -3.31 18.59
CA LEU A 219 -3.21 -2.00 18.78
C LEU A 219 -3.59 -1.42 20.15
N ASP A 220 -4.88 -1.43 20.48
CA ASP A 220 -5.39 -0.95 21.77
C ASP A 220 -4.75 -1.68 22.97
N SER A 221 -4.55 -2.99 22.83
CA SER A 221 -3.94 -3.79 23.90
C SER A 221 -2.43 -3.66 24.00
N SER A 222 -1.75 -3.30 22.91
CA SER A 222 -0.29 -3.18 22.83
C SER A 222 0.23 -1.77 23.08
N GLY A 223 -0.63 -0.76 22.95
CA GLY A 223 -0.27 0.65 23.05
C GLY A 223 0.54 1.20 21.87
N PHE A 224 0.61 0.46 20.75
CA PHE A 224 1.26 0.95 19.53
C PHE A 224 0.32 1.86 18.75
N GLN A 225 0.91 2.90 18.14
CA GLN A 225 0.28 3.73 17.13
C GLN A 225 0.66 3.25 15.73
N THR A 226 -0.06 3.71 14.71
CA THR A 226 0.31 3.46 13.32
C THR A 226 1.03 4.65 12.71
N ALA A 227 2.00 4.40 11.84
CA ALA A 227 2.73 5.42 11.10
C ALA A 227 2.85 5.01 9.62
N LEU A 228 3.18 5.97 8.77
CA LEU A 228 3.49 5.71 7.37
C LEU A 228 4.91 5.19 7.22
N LEU A 229 5.14 4.20 6.37
CA LEU A 229 6.47 3.69 6.04
C LEU A 229 7.36 4.80 5.47
N GLU A 230 6.78 5.67 4.66
CA GLU A 230 7.46 6.74 3.94
C GLU A 230 8.12 7.74 4.87
N ASP A 231 7.58 7.93 6.07
CA ASP A 231 8.15 8.84 7.06
C ASP A 231 9.43 8.28 7.71
N TYR A 232 9.61 6.96 7.67
CA TYR A 232 10.73 6.26 8.29
C TYR A 232 11.77 5.73 7.29
N LEU A 233 11.40 5.56 6.02
CA LEU A 233 12.29 5.03 4.97
C LEU A 233 12.93 6.13 4.10
N ARG A 234 12.52 7.39 4.23
CA ARG A 234 13.15 8.49 3.50
C ARG A 234 14.56 8.77 4.02
N PRO A 235 15.57 8.87 3.15
CA PRO A 235 16.89 9.31 3.56
C PRO A 235 16.80 10.72 4.17
N GLY A 236 17.10 10.84 5.47
CA GLY A 236 17.14 12.14 6.17
C GLY A 236 15.77 12.66 6.66
N ALA A 237 14.71 11.92 6.60
CA ALA A 237 13.49 12.26 7.30
C ALA A 237 13.71 12.07 8.81
N ALA A 238 13.58 13.16 9.58
CA ALA A 238 13.35 13.01 11.01
C ALA A 238 11.94 12.37 11.16
N PRO A 239 11.74 11.41 12.09
CA PRO A 239 10.42 10.81 12.29
C PRO A 239 9.39 11.91 12.53
N ALA A 240 8.25 11.85 11.86
CA ALA A 240 7.14 12.74 12.12
C ALA A 240 6.74 12.58 13.59
N ALA A 241 6.59 13.71 14.29
CA ALA A 241 6.14 13.65 15.67
C ALA A 241 4.79 12.91 15.74
N PRO A 242 4.63 11.94 16.65
CA PRO A 242 3.38 11.21 16.76
C PRO A 242 2.22 12.20 16.97
N PRO A 243 1.02 11.93 16.41
CA PRO A 243 -0.12 12.81 16.60
C PRO A 243 -0.37 12.99 18.09
N VAL A 244 -0.27 14.22 18.55
CA VAL A 244 -0.55 14.57 19.96
C VAL A 244 -1.99 14.22 20.25
N SER A 245 -2.20 13.23 21.11
CA SER A 245 -3.51 12.96 21.69
C SER A 245 -3.99 14.26 22.32
N SER A 246 -5.10 14.82 21.83
CA SER A 246 -5.73 15.97 22.48
C SER A 246 -6.25 15.49 23.84
N GLU A 247 -5.45 15.71 24.90
CA GLU A 247 -5.95 15.57 26.25
C GLU A 247 -7.22 16.45 26.38
N ALA A 248 -8.31 15.79 26.69
CA ALA A 248 -9.56 16.46 26.99
C ALA A 248 -9.30 17.43 28.14
N THR A 249 -9.27 18.72 27.82
CA THR A 249 -9.21 19.79 28.83
C THR A 249 -10.47 19.67 29.69
N THR A 250 -10.33 19.04 30.84
CA THR A 250 -11.35 19.09 31.90
C THR A 250 -11.48 20.52 32.38
N ALA A 251 -12.58 21.16 32.04
CA ALA A 251 -12.94 22.46 32.58
C ALA A 251 -13.06 22.38 34.11
N PRO A 252 -12.55 23.38 34.86
CA PRO A 252 -12.68 23.40 36.30
C PRO A 252 -14.15 23.60 36.70
N PRO A 253 -14.60 23.03 37.83
CA PRO A 253 -15.97 23.18 38.29
C PRO A 253 -16.24 24.63 38.66
N ARG A 254 -17.38 25.20 38.20
CA ARG A 254 -17.87 26.49 38.61
C ARG A 254 -18.30 26.39 40.08
N SER A 255 -17.64 27.16 40.92
CA SER A 255 -18.06 27.39 42.30
C SER A 255 -19.32 28.22 42.34
N ALA A 256 -20.29 27.78 43.14
CA ALA A 256 -21.53 28.46 43.47
C ALA A 256 -21.28 29.68 44.36
#